data_f038abb4f9a093ca1e33b47433efc466
#
_entry.id   f038abb4f9a093ca1e33b47433efc466
#
_cell.length_a   1.000
_cell.length_b   1.000
_cell.length_c   1.000
_cell.angle_alpha   90.00
_cell.angle_beta   90.00
_cell.angle_gamma   90.00
#
_symmetry.space_group_name_H-M   'P 1'
#
loop_
_entity.id
_entity.type
_entity.pdbx_description
1 polymer ?
#
loop_
_entity_poly.entity_id
_entity_poly.type
_entity_poly.pdbx_seq_one_letter_code
_entity_poly.pdbx_strand_id
1 'polypeptide(L)'
;MAARERFQCSIETQAAEAIIKLRDQGQSKASVLAPLPPRDAVFDTKKGSLQAKLAAQMYSIIEDVYANLGIKAGAYLEYRTISCNKRNAGLKAPVTFSEISLPMFHCQDKYANEPSAQLTRCVNEVFEYYQANAR
;
A
#
# COMPACT_ATOMS: atom_id res chain seq x y z
N MET A 1 9.30 17.12 -10.25
CA MET A 1 8.92 16.41 -9.03
C MET A 1 7.86 15.36 -9.27
N ALA A 2 6.79 15.69 -10.01
CA ALA A 2 5.72 14.75 -10.27
C ALA A 2 6.20 13.45 -10.95
N ALA A 3 7.11 13.55 -11.91
CA ALA A 3 7.62 12.37 -12.61
C ALA A 3 8.38 11.42 -11.67
N ARG A 4 9.17 11.99 -10.77
CA ARG A 4 9.93 11.19 -9.81
C ARG A 4 9.00 10.49 -8.82
N GLU A 5 7.95 11.19 -8.39
CA GLU A 5 6.98 10.61 -7.45
C GLU A 5 6.17 9.51 -8.13
N ARG A 6 5.80 9.70 -9.40
CA ARG A 6 5.09 8.66 -10.16
C ARG A 6 5.95 7.40 -10.30
N PHE A 7 7.25 7.59 -10.51
CA PHE A 7 8.17 6.45 -10.56
C PHE A 7 8.14 5.66 -9.26
N GLN A 8 8.11 6.35 -8.12
CA GLN A 8 8.03 5.70 -6.82
C GLN A 8 6.73 4.91 -6.64
N CYS A 9 5.63 5.41 -7.18
CA CYS A 9 4.36 4.69 -7.11
C CYS A 9 4.42 3.35 -7.85
N SER A 10 5.06 3.32 -9.01
CA SER A 10 5.23 2.08 -9.75
C SER A 10 6.07 1.07 -8.96
N ILE A 11 7.17 1.51 -8.37
CA ILE A 11 8.01 0.65 -7.55
C ILE A 11 7.25 0.14 -6.34
N GLU A 12 6.48 1.00 -5.70
CA GLU A 12 5.68 0.66 -4.53
C GLU A 12 4.67 -0.44 -4.86
N THR A 13 4.01 -0.32 -6.01
CA THR A 13 3.03 -1.30 -6.46
C THR A 13 3.67 -2.66 -6.73
N GLN A 14 4.84 -2.65 -7.38
CA GLN A 14 5.58 -3.88 -7.63
C GLN A 14 6.02 -4.55 -6.32
N ALA A 15 6.47 -3.76 -5.36
CA ALA A 15 6.86 -4.27 -4.06
C ALA A 15 5.66 -4.90 -3.32
N ALA A 16 4.50 -4.27 -3.42
CA ALA A 16 3.28 -4.79 -2.79
C ALA A 16 2.93 -6.16 -3.34
N GLU A 17 3.00 -6.32 -4.66
CA GLU A 17 2.72 -7.61 -5.29
C GLU A 17 3.69 -8.69 -4.81
N ALA A 18 4.97 -8.35 -4.76
CA ALA A 18 5.99 -9.30 -4.33
C ALA A 18 5.81 -9.73 -2.87
N ILE A 19 5.45 -8.79 -2.00
CA ILE A 19 5.27 -9.09 -0.59
C ILE A 19 4.04 -9.96 -0.36
N ILE A 20 2.94 -9.70 -1.07
CA ILE A 20 1.76 -10.55 -0.98
C ILE A 20 2.10 -11.97 -1.42
N LYS A 21 2.88 -12.11 -2.49
CA LYS A 21 3.30 -13.42 -2.98
C LYS A 21 4.13 -14.16 -1.93
N LEU A 22 5.05 -13.47 -1.27
CA LEU A 22 5.86 -14.08 -0.20
C LEU A 22 4.98 -14.56 0.96
N ARG A 23 4.02 -13.73 1.36
CA ARG A 23 3.07 -14.12 2.40
C ARG A 23 2.31 -15.38 2.00
N ASP A 24 1.82 -15.40 0.76
CA ASP A 24 1.04 -16.54 0.26
C ASP A 24 1.87 -17.81 0.16
N GLN A 25 3.19 -17.68 0.03
CA GLN A 25 4.11 -18.80 0.02
C GLN A 25 4.49 -19.25 1.44
N GLY A 26 3.90 -18.64 2.46
CA GLY A 26 4.15 -19.05 3.85
C GLY A 26 5.30 -18.35 4.53
N GLN A 27 5.90 -17.33 3.90
CA GLN A 27 6.98 -16.58 4.53
C GLN A 27 6.44 -15.77 5.71
N SER A 28 7.16 -15.82 6.84
CA SER A 28 6.76 -15.07 8.02
C SER A 28 7.08 -13.58 7.87
N LYS A 29 6.40 -12.76 8.64
CA LYS A 29 6.67 -11.33 8.67
C LYS A 29 8.16 -11.06 9.00
N ALA A 30 8.69 -11.77 10.00
CA ALA A 30 10.09 -11.61 10.40
C ALA A 30 11.04 -11.94 9.25
N SER A 31 10.74 -13.00 8.51
CA SER A 31 11.55 -13.41 7.36
C SER A 31 11.55 -12.35 6.26
N VAL A 32 10.40 -11.76 6.00
CA VAL A 32 10.26 -10.73 4.96
C VAL A 32 10.94 -9.43 5.38
N LEU A 33 10.93 -9.11 6.67
CA LEU A 33 11.57 -7.90 7.20
C LEU A 33 13.09 -8.02 7.27
N ALA A 34 13.63 -9.23 7.37
CA ALA A 34 15.06 -9.45 7.65
C ALA A 34 16.01 -8.74 6.68
N PRO A 35 15.74 -8.69 5.35
CA PRO A 35 16.68 -8.03 4.43
C PRO A 35 16.65 -6.51 4.50
N LEU A 36 15.68 -5.91 5.18
CA LEU A 36 15.53 -4.46 5.21
C LEU A 36 16.49 -3.84 6.23
N PRO A 37 16.91 -2.58 6.01
CA PRO A 37 17.67 -1.85 7.03
C PRO A 37 16.87 -1.77 8.32
N PRO A 38 17.55 -1.64 9.48
CA PRO A 38 16.84 -1.49 10.74
C PRO A 38 15.83 -0.34 10.69
N ARG A 39 14.69 -0.53 11.36
CA ARG A 39 13.62 0.46 11.36
C ARG A 39 14.12 1.85 11.79
N ASP A 40 14.96 1.89 12.82
CA ASP A 40 15.50 3.15 13.31
C ASP A 40 16.32 3.87 12.25
N ALA A 41 17.12 3.13 11.48
CA ALA A 41 17.92 3.71 10.41
C ALA A 41 17.05 4.28 9.29
N VAL A 42 15.90 3.67 9.05
CA VAL A 42 14.99 4.07 7.97
C VAL A 42 14.18 5.30 8.35
N PHE A 43 13.63 5.31 9.57
CA PHE A 43 12.68 6.35 9.97
C PHE A 43 13.31 7.52 10.71
N ASP A 44 14.58 7.41 11.08
CA ASP A 44 15.29 8.47 11.77
C ASP A 44 16.10 9.38 10.86
N THR A 45 16.09 9.12 9.56
CA THR A 45 16.83 9.92 8.61
C THR A 45 16.13 11.23 8.32
N LYS A 46 16.69 12.32 8.79
CA LYS A 46 16.13 13.66 8.57
C LYS A 46 16.14 14.05 7.11
N LYS A 47 16.99 13.44 6.30
CA LYS A 47 17.17 13.86 4.91
C LYS A 47 16.51 12.97 3.88
N GLY A 48 15.81 11.95 4.28
CA GLY A 48 15.02 11.15 3.37
C GLY A 48 15.68 10.81 2.05
N SER A 49 16.79 10.06 2.07
CA SER A 49 17.37 9.55 0.83
C SER A 49 16.35 8.71 0.08
N LEU A 50 16.54 8.53 -1.21
CA LEU A 50 15.64 7.68 -1.99
C LEU A 50 15.57 6.27 -1.40
N GLN A 51 16.72 5.73 -0.99
CA GLN A 51 16.77 4.40 -0.39
C GLN A 51 15.98 4.33 0.91
N ALA A 52 16.08 5.35 1.76
CA ALA A 52 15.32 5.41 3.00
C ALA A 52 13.83 5.50 2.73
N LYS A 53 13.42 6.28 1.73
CA LYS A 53 12.00 6.38 1.36
C LYS A 53 11.46 5.07 0.84
N LEU A 54 12.23 4.37 0.01
CA LEU A 54 11.81 3.06 -0.49
C LEU A 54 11.70 2.05 0.65
N ALA A 55 12.67 2.04 1.56
CA ALA A 55 12.62 1.13 2.71
C ALA A 55 11.42 1.44 3.59
N ALA A 56 11.10 2.72 3.81
CA ALA A 56 9.92 3.11 4.58
C ALA A 56 8.64 2.60 3.94
N GLN A 57 8.54 2.67 2.60
CA GLN A 57 7.38 2.13 1.90
C GLN A 57 7.32 0.61 2.04
N MET A 58 8.46 -0.07 1.97
CA MET A 58 8.48 -1.52 2.18
C MET A 58 7.97 -1.90 3.56
N TYR A 59 8.40 -1.19 4.61
CA TYR A 59 7.87 -1.41 5.95
C TYR A 59 6.36 -1.21 5.99
N SER A 60 5.88 -0.14 5.40
CA SER A 60 4.45 0.16 5.35
C SER A 60 3.66 -0.97 4.69
N ILE A 61 4.15 -1.45 3.54
CA ILE A 61 3.50 -2.53 2.81
C ILE A 61 3.48 -3.81 3.64
N ILE A 62 4.60 -4.16 4.24
CA ILE A 62 4.71 -5.37 5.05
C ILE A 62 3.74 -5.31 6.24
N GLU A 63 3.69 -4.16 6.92
CA GLU A 63 2.76 -3.99 8.03
C GLU A 63 1.31 -4.15 7.56
N ASP A 64 0.94 -3.54 6.44
CA ASP A 64 -0.41 -3.67 5.91
C ASP A 64 -0.76 -5.12 5.60
N VAL A 65 0.14 -5.79 4.87
CA VAL A 65 -0.12 -7.14 4.36
C VAL A 65 -0.24 -8.15 5.50
N TYR A 66 0.63 -8.03 6.50
CA TYR A 66 0.61 -8.99 7.61
C TYR A 66 -0.38 -8.63 8.70
N ALA A 67 -0.86 -7.39 8.75
CA ALA A 67 -1.95 -7.01 9.64
C ALA A 67 -3.32 -7.35 9.05
N ASN A 68 -3.39 -7.57 7.73
CA ASN A 68 -4.64 -7.84 7.02
C ASN A 68 -4.48 -9.09 6.16
N LEU A 69 -4.40 -10.24 6.82
CA LEU A 69 -4.01 -11.49 6.17
C LEU A 69 -4.96 -11.94 5.05
N GLY A 70 -6.19 -11.48 5.07
CA GLY A 70 -7.15 -11.82 4.01
C GLY A 70 -7.02 -11.01 2.74
N ILE A 71 -6.14 -10.01 2.73
CA ILE A 71 -6.02 -9.14 1.56
C ILE A 71 -5.36 -9.87 0.40
N LYS A 72 -5.87 -9.61 -0.80
CA LYS A 72 -5.36 -10.21 -2.04
C LYS A 72 -4.81 -9.11 -2.94
N ALA A 73 -3.98 -9.53 -3.90
CA ALA A 73 -3.22 -8.61 -4.73
C ALA A 73 -4.08 -7.59 -5.46
N GLY A 74 -5.17 -8.03 -6.10
CA GLY A 74 -5.97 -7.12 -6.92
C GLY A 74 -6.41 -5.87 -6.17
N ALA A 75 -7.08 -6.06 -5.04
CA ALA A 75 -7.60 -4.93 -4.26
C ALA A 75 -6.45 -4.12 -3.64
N TYR A 76 -5.44 -4.80 -3.11
CA TYR A 76 -4.35 -4.09 -2.45
C TYR A 76 -3.52 -3.26 -3.42
N LEU A 77 -3.27 -3.77 -4.63
CA LEU A 77 -2.52 -3.00 -5.63
C LEU A 77 -3.29 -1.75 -6.04
N GLU A 78 -4.62 -1.85 -6.20
CA GLU A 78 -5.43 -0.67 -6.46
C GLU A 78 -5.30 0.34 -5.32
N TYR A 79 -5.39 -0.13 -4.08
CA TYR A 79 -5.24 0.73 -2.92
C TYR A 79 -3.90 1.45 -2.92
N ARG A 80 -2.79 0.72 -3.11
CA ARG A 80 -1.46 1.33 -3.07
C ARG A 80 -1.28 2.34 -4.19
N THR A 81 -1.77 2.02 -5.38
CA THR A 81 -1.66 2.91 -6.53
C THR A 81 -2.41 4.22 -6.29
N ILE A 82 -3.67 4.12 -5.88
CA ILE A 82 -4.49 5.31 -5.64
C ILE A 82 -3.94 6.12 -4.47
N SER A 83 -3.57 5.46 -3.38
CA SER A 83 -3.02 6.12 -2.21
C SER A 83 -1.74 6.88 -2.55
N CYS A 84 -0.85 6.26 -3.29
CA CYS A 84 0.40 6.89 -3.71
C CYS A 84 0.14 8.11 -4.58
N ASN A 85 -0.75 7.98 -5.56
CA ASN A 85 -1.08 9.09 -6.46
C ASN A 85 -1.72 10.26 -5.70
N LYS A 86 -2.56 9.97 -4.72
CA LYS A 86 -3.18 11.03 -3.92
C LYS A 86 -2.16 11.74 -3.05
N ARG A 87 -1.24 10.99 -2.44
CA ARG A 87 -0.15 11.60 -1.66
C ARG A 87 0.70 12.51 -2.54
N ASN A 88 1.00 12.07 -3.75
CA ASN A 88 1.80 12.88 -4.68
C ASN A 88 1.06 14.14 -5.12
N ALA A 89 -0.25 14.12 -5.13
CA ALA A 89 -1.07 15.28 -5.48
C ALA A 89 -1.35 16.18 -4.27
N GLY A 90 -0.82 15.85 -3.10
CA GLY A 90 -1.06 16.64 -1.88
C GLY A 90 -2.42 16.40 -1.27
N LEU A 91 -3.13 15.35 -1.68
CA LEU A 91 -4.44 15.03 -1.16
C LEU A 91 -4.32 14.04 0.00
N LYS A 92 -5.33 14.03 0.86
CA LYS A 92 -5.35 13.09 1.97
C LYS A 92 -5.55 11.66 1.47
N ALA A 93 -4.85 10.73 2.11
CA ALA A 93 -5.00 9.32 1.85
C ALA A 93 -4.81 8.59 3.17
N PRO A 94 -5.40 7.39 3.34
CA PRO A 94 -5.17 6.62 4.54
C PRO A 94 -3.69 6.31 4.70
N VAL A 95 -3.19 6.44 5.93
CA VAL A 95 -1.79 6.13 6.24
C VAL A 95 -1.57 4.63 6.21
N THR A 96 -2.56 3.87 6.67
CA THR A 96 -2.50 2.41 6.68
C THR A 96 -3.75 1.83 6.04
N PHE A 97 -3.60 0.65 5.48
CA PHE A 97 -4.74 -0.08 4.92
C PHE A 97 -5.80 -0.37 5.99
N SER A 98 -5.35 -0.58 7.23
CA SER A 98 -6.27 -0.92 8.32
C SER A 98 -7.34 0.14 8.55
N GLU A 99 -7.05 1.39 8.22
CA GLU A 99 -8.04 2.47 8.36
C GLU A 99 -9.27 2.28 7.49
N ILE A 100 -9.11 1.58 6.36
CA ILE A 100 -10.19 1.39 5.40
C ILE A 100 -10.39 -0.09 5.06
N SER A 101 -9.92 -0.98 5.92
CA SER A 101 -9.93 -2.42 5.61
C SER A 101 -11.32 -2.98 5.34
N LEU A 102 -12.32 -2.61 6.14
CA LEU A 102 -13.66 -3.14 5.97
C LEU A 102 -14.26 -2.84 4.60
N PRO A 103 -14.32 -1.57 4.14
CA PRO A 103 -14.83 -1.32 2.80
C PRO A 103 -13.95 -1.88 1.70
N MET A 104 -12.63 -1.98 1.92
CA MET A 104 -11.74 -2.59 0.93
C MET A 104 -12.00 -4.08 0.79
N PHE A 105 -12.22 -4.79 1.90
CA PHE A 105 -12.58 -6.20 1.82
C PHE A 105 -13.94 -6.39 1.14
N HIS A 106 -14.87 -5.47 1.35
CA HIS A 106 -16.13 -5.51 0.63
C HIS A 106 -15.91 -5.41 -0.89
N CYS A 107 -15.07 -4.50 -1.33
CA CYS A 107 -14.74 -4.38 -2.75
C CYS A 107 -14.10 -5.67 -3.27
N GLN A 108 -13.17 -6.22 -2.52
CA GLN A 108 -12.48 -7.44 -2.89
C GLN A 108 -13.43 -8.61 -3.03
N ASP A 109 -14.32 -8.78 -2.05
CA ASP A 109 -15.26 -9.90 -2.07
C ASP A 109 -16.25 -9.78 -3.21
N LYS A 110 -16.71 -8.56 -3.50
CA LYS A 110 -17.74 -8.34 -4.50
C LYS A 110 -17.22 -8.48 -5.93
N TYR A 111 -15.97 -8.11 -6.16
CA TYR A 111 -15.41 -8.05 -7.53
C TYR A 111 -14.30 -9.05 -7.77
N ALA A 112 -14.28 -10.13 -7.01
CA ALA A 112 -13.43 -11.29 -7.24
C ALA A 112 -11.92 -11.02 -7.24
N ASN A 113 -11.50 -9.88 -6.70
CA ASN A 113 -10.09 -9.61 -6.44
C ASN A 113 -9.20 -9.54 -7.69
N GLU A 114 -9.76 -9.36 -8.86
CA GLU A 114 -8.95 -9.19 -10.06
C GLU A 114 -9.04 -7.76 -10.53
N PRO A 115 -7.94 -7.22 -11.10
CA PRO A 115 -8.00 -5.87 -11.66
C PRO A 115 -9.13 -5.79 -12.68
N SER A 116 -10.05 -4.89 -12.45
CA SER A 116 -11.21 -4.70 -13.32
C SER A 116 -11.72 -3.29 -13.13
N ALA A 117 -12.52 -2.81 -14.07
CA ALA A 117 -13.12 -1.48 -13.97
C ALA A 117 -14.02 -1.37 -12.75
N GLN A 118 -14.75 -2.44 -12.43
CA GLN A 118 -15.62 -2.43 -11.25
C GLN A 118 -14.83 -2.38 -9.95
N LEU A 119 -13.75 -3.15 -9.85
CA LEU A 119 -12.90 -3.12 -8.67
C LEU A 119 -12.28 -1.74 -8.49
N THR A 120 -11.72 -1.18 -9.56
CA THR A 120 -11.11 0.15 -9.52
C THR A 120 -12.12 1.20 -9.06
N ARG A 121 -13.34 1.14 -9.60
CA ARG A 121 -14.40 2.07 -9.21
C ARG A 121 -14.75 1.94 -7.74
N CYS A 122 -14.89 0.69 -7.26
CA CYS A 122 -15.22 0.44 -5.87
C CYS A 122 -14.15 1.01 -4.94
N VAL A 123 -12.89 0.79 -5.25
CA VAL A 123 -11.78 1.29 -4.43
C VAL A 123 -11.74 2.83 -4.47
N ASN A 124 -11.96 3.44 -5.64
CA ASN A 124 -12.03 4.89 -5.73
C ASN A 124 -13.14 5.47 -4.86
N GLU A 125 -14.28 4.81 -4.81
CA GLU A 125 -15.38 5.24 -3.95
C GLU A 125 -15.01 5.17 -2.47
N VAL A 126 -14.23 4.18 -2.07
CA VAL A 126 -13.72 4.10 -0.70
C VAL A 126 -12.87 5.33 -0.38
N PHE A 127 -11.98 5.71 -1.29
CA PHE A 127 -11.12 6.88 -1.08
C PHE A 127 -11.93 8.18 -1.06
N GLU A 128 -12.92 8.31 -1.93
CA GLU A 128 -13.78 9.49 -1.95
C GLU A 128 -14.53 9.63 -0.62
N TYR A 129 -15.06 8.53 -0.10
CA TYR A 129 -15.71 8.53 1.21
C TYR A 129 -14.74 8.93 2.32
N TYR A 130 -13.53 8.38 2.27
CA TYR A 130 -12.51 8.71 3.26
C TYR A 130 -12.19 10.22 3.24
N GLN A 131 -12.00 10.78 2.05
CA GLN A 131 -11.69 12.20 1.91
C GLN A 131 -12.84 13.09 2.41
N ALA A 132 -14.07 12.71 2.10
CA ALA A 132 -15.23 13.48 2.51
C ALA A 132 -15.40 13.49 4.02
N ASN A 133 -14.96 12.45 4.71
CA ASN A 133 -15.14 12.28 6.15
C ASN A 133 -13.87 12.54 6.97
N ALA A 134 -12.73 12.76 6.33
CA ALA A 134 -11.48 13.06 7.00
C ALA A 134 -11.46 14.53 7.46
N ARG A 135 -11.18 14.75 8.73
CA ARG A 135 -11.19 16.11 9.29
C ARG A 135 -9.91 16.40 10.01
#